data_ce8684845dbdddc9fbe3321893cdd4d3
#
_entry.id   ce8684845dbdddc9fbe3321893cdd4d3
#
_cell.length_a   1.000
_cell.length_b   1.000
_cell.length_c   1.000
_cell.angle_alpha   90.00
_cell.angle_beta   90.00
_cell.angle_gamma   90.00
#
_symmetry.space_group_name_H-M   'P 1'
#
loop_
_entity.id
_entity.type
_entity.pdbx_description
1 polymer ?
#
loop_
_entity_poly.entity_id
_entity_poly.type
_entity_poly.pdbx_seq_one_letter_code
_entity_poly.pdbx_strand_id
1 'polypeptide(L)'
;MNNIKSLIAALAFAGLTACADNSPKTFSGFITDASMNTVTVRALTDESTCTFATTDADKSDANGLLLGAPVTVDYTGKLKDGTAATKIATDPTYAEAVGKWTMPDPIAPEGVMGVEIMVEGAARSINMATLVYTSWELQGE
;
A
#
# COMPACT_ATOMS: atom_id res chain seq x y z
N MET A 1 29.97 -73.43 -5.23
CA MET A 1 29.05 -73.08 -4.16
C MET A 1 29.55 -71.77 -3.50
N ASN A 2 28.96 -70.68 -3.83
CA ASN A 2 28.99 -69.45 -3.01
C ASN A 2 27.99 -68.49 -3.57
N ASN A 3 26.89 -68.32 -2.90
CA ASN A 3 25.83 -67.37 -3.19
C ASN A 3 26.25 -65.98 -2.77
N ILE A 4 26.56 -65.11 -3.73
CA ILE A 4 26.72 -63.70 -3.48
C ILE A 4 25.36 -63.04 -3.63
N LYS A 5 24.71 -62.79 -2.53
CA LYS A 5 23.46 -61.97 -2.51
C LYS A 5 23.83 -60.53 -2.78
N SER A 6 23.52 -60.06 -3.95
CA SER A 6 23.62 -58.65 -4.34
C SER A 6 22.60 -57.84 -3.57
N LEU A 7 23.07 -57.00 -2.64
CA LEU A 7 22.25 -56.06 -1.90
C LEU A 7 22.11 -54.79 -2.74
N ILE A 8 21.01 -54.65 -3.44
CA ILE A 8 20.67 -53.39 -4.15
C ILE A 8 20.12 -52.43 -3.08
N ALA A 9 20.93 -51.48 -2.63
CA ALA A 9 20.47 -50.36 -1.84
C ALA A 9 19.72 -49.37 -2.75
N ALA A 10 18.40 -49.41 -2.69
CA ALA A 10 17.56 -48.41 -3.31
C ALA A 10 17.69 -47.10 -2.50
N LEU A 11 18.45 -46.14 -3.04
CA LEU A 11 18.47 -44.76 -2.52
C LEU A 11 17.13 -44.10 -2.88
N ALA A 12 16.21 -44.08 -1.94
CA ALA A 12 15.02 -43.27 -2.03
C ALA A 12 15.42 -41.77 -1.92
N PHE A 13 15.52 -41.09 -3.05
CA PHE A 13 15.54 -39.66 -3.11
C PHE A 13 14.16 -39.16 -2.66
N ALA A 14 14.01 -38.85 -1.38
CA ALA A 14 12.90 -38.06 -0.87
C ALA A 14 13.06 -36.64 -1.43
N GLY A 15 12.42 -36.39 -2.58
CA GLY A 15 12.28 -35.04 -3.09
C GLY A 15 11.52 -34.21 -2.08
N LEU A 16 12.22 -33.33 -1.39
CA LEU A 16 11.61 -32.22 -0.66
C LEU A 16 10.98 -31.30 -1.70
N THR A 17 9.73 -31.58 -2.08
CA THR A 17 8.88 -30.58 -2.69
C THR A 17 8.63 -29.54 -1.61
N ALA A 18 9.45 -28.49 -1.61
CA ALA A 18 9.10 -27.26 -0.91
C ALA A 18 7.80 -26.78 -1.58
N CYS A 19 6.66 -27.05 -0.95
CA CYS A 19 5.40 -26.45 -1.31
C CYS A 19 5.62 -24.96 -1.12
N ALA A 20 5.79 -24.22 -2.22
CA ALA A 20 5.71 -22.78 -2.20
C ALA A 20 4.30 -22.47 -1.66
N ASP A 21 4.23 -21.84 -0.51
CA ASP A 21 2.96 -21.37 0.06
C ASP A 21 2.42 -20.25 -0.84
N ASN A 22 1.58 -20.62 -1.80
CA ASN A 22 0.92 -19.70 -2.73
C ASN A 22 -0.45 -19.24 -2.22
N SER A 23 -0.74 -19.45 -0.93
CA SER A 23 -1.97 -18.93 -0.36
C SER A 23 -1.98 -17.39 -0.45
N PRO A 24 -3.15 -16.79 -0.77
CA PRO A 24 -3.31 -15.35 -0.75
C PRO A 24 -3.02 -14.78 0.65
N LYS A 25 -2.25 -13.71 0.70
CA LYS A 25 -1.90 -12.96 1.90
C LYS A 25 -2.16 -11.49 1.66
N THR A 26 -2.38 -10.76 2.73
CA THR A 26 -2.70 -9.33 2.69
C THR A 26 -1.72 -8.55 3.55
N PHE A 27 -1.25 -7.41 3.04
CA PHE A 27 -0.44 -6.44 3.76
C PHE A 27 -1.17 -5.10 3.78
N SER A 28 -1.46 -4.56 4.96
CA SER A 28 -2.19 -3.30 5.12
C SER A 28 -1.33 -2.25 5.80
N GLY A 29 -1.43 -1.02 5.34
CA GLY A 29 -0.63 0.08 5.86
C GLY A 29 -0.92 1.41 5.18
N PHE A 30 0.09 2.27 5.21
CA PHE A 30 0.07 3.57 4.53
C PHE A 30 1.15 3.61 3.45
N ILE A 31 0.83 4.24 2.32
CA ILE A 31 1.80 4.44 1.23
C ILE A 31 2.85 5.46 1.66
N THR A 32 4.12 5.06 1.64
CA THR A 32 5.26 5.95 1.95
C THR A 32 6.07 6.33 0.71
N ASP A 33 5.98 5.54 -0.34
CA ASP A 33 6.56 5.85 -1.65
C ASP A 33 5.79 5.13 -2.75
N ALA A 34 5.70 5.76 -3.92
CA ALA A 34 5.05 5.16 -5.08
C ALA A 34 5.74 5.57 -6.37
N SER A 35 5.93 4.60 -7.24
CA SER A 35 6.46 4.80 -8.59
C SER A 35 5.51 4.19 -9.63
N MET A 36 5.91 4.22 -10.90
CA MET A 36 5.14 3.59 -11.96
C MET A 36 4.92 2.08 -11.75
N ASN A 37 5.90 1.39 -11.19
CA ASN A 37 5.94 -0.08 -11.09
C ASN A 37 6.09 -0.60 -9.65
N THR A 38 6.15 0.27 -8.66
CA THR A 38 6.32 -0.12 -7.26
C THR A 38 5.48 0.73 -6.33
N VAL A 39 5.12 0.15 -5.19
CA VAL A 39 4.55 0.86 -4.05
C VAL A 39 5.26 0.39 -2.78
N THR A 40 5.68 1.32 -1.95
CA THR A 40 6.24 1.04 -0.62
C THR A 40 5.18 1.33 0.43
N VAL A 41 4.91 0.35 1.25
CA VAL A 41 3.87 0.42 2.28
C VAL A 41 4.50 0.22 3.65
N ARG A 42 4.14 1.10 4.58
CA ARG A 42 4.46 0.97 6.00
C ARG A 42 3.29 0.32 6.72
N ALA A 43 3.55 -0.81 7.38
CA ALA A 43 2.52 -1.58 8.08
C ALA A 43 1.86 -0.78 9.22
N LEU A 44 0.58 -1.07 9.45
CA LEU A 44 -0.19 -0.50 10.57
C LEU A 44 0.27 -1.00 11.94
N THR A 45 0.84 -2.22 12.01
CA THR A 45 1.03 -2.94 13.26
C THR A 45 2.39 -2.73 13.90
N ASP A 46 3.46 -2.67 13.11
CA ASP A 46 4.85 -2.70 13.60
C ASP A 46 5.75 -1.69 12.89
N GLU A 47 5.16 -0.81 12.06
CA GLU A 47 5.87 0.19 11.25
C GLU A 47 6.90 -0.39 10.26
N SER A 48 6.93 -1.70 10.08
CA SER A 48 7.77 -2.32 9.06
C SER A 48 7.37 -1.84 7.67
N THR A 49 8.34 -1.71 6.77
CA THR A 49 8.10 -1.30 5.39
C THR A 49 8.34 -2.45 4.44
N CYS A 50 7.54 -2.53 3.39
CA CYS A 50 7.75 -3.46 2.29
C CYS A 50 7.46 -2.78 0.96
N THR A 51 8.35 -2.98 -0.01
CA THR A 51 8.17 -2.49 -1.37
C THR A 51 7.59 -3.63 -2.23
N PHE A 52 6.45 -3.39 -2.85
CA PHE A 52 5.78 -4.33 -3.76
C PHE A 52 5.97 -3.91 -5.21
N ALA A 53 6.22 -4.89 -6.08
CA ALA A 53 6.13 -4.69 -7.52
C ALA A 53 4.66 -4.67 -7.95
N THR A 54 4.27 -3.67 -8.76
CA THR A 54 2.85 -3.41 -9.09
C THR A 54 2.54 -3.57 -10.59
N THR A 55 3.50 -4.04 -11.38
CA THR A 55 3.38 -4.11 -12.85
C THR A 55 2.16 -4.93 -13.28
N ASP A 56 1.95 -6.10 -12.67
CA ASP A 56 0.88 -7.04 -13.02
C ASP A 56 -0.27 -7.04 -11.99
N ALA A 57 -0.27 -6.11 -11.04
CA ALA A 57 -1.29 -6.04 -10.01
C ALA A 57 -2.62 -5.53 -10.57
N ASP A 58 -3.73 -6.11 -10.09
CA ASP A 58 -5.05 -5.52 -10.25
C ASP A 58 -5.15 -4.24 -9.42
N LYS A 59 -5.38 -3.11 -10.10
CA LYS A 59 -5.49 -1.78 -9.51
C LYS A 59 -6.90 -1.19 -9.66
N SER A 60 -7.90 -2.02 -9.97
CA SER A 60 -9.28 -1.55 -10.18
C SER A 60 -9.87 -0.83 -8.97
N ASP A 61 -9.44 -1.23 -7.76
CA ASP A 61 -9.86 -0.62 -6.48
C ASP A 61 -8.82 0.37 -5.93
N ALA A 62 -7.81 0.75 -6.73
CA ALA A 62 -6.84 1.75 -6.36
C ALA A 62 -7.29 3.15 -6.84
N ASN A 63 -7.61 4.02 -5.91
CA ASN A 63 -8.00 5.42 -6.17
C ASN A 63 -6.78 6.35 -6.21
N GLY A 64 -5.77 5.98 -7.01
CA GLY A 64 -4.45 6.58 -7.01
C GLY A 64 -3.55 6.01 -5.90
N LEU A 65 -2.25 5.97 -6.16
CA LEU A 65 -1.24 5.58 -5.17
C LEU A 65 -0.67 6.84 -4.52
N LEU A 66 -1.50 7.52 -3.73
CA LEU A 66 -1.16 8.78 -3.08
C LEU A 66 -0.34 8.52 -1.80
N LEU A 67 0.68 9.32 -1.56
CA LEU A 67 1.48 9.24 -0.33
C LEU A 67 0.60 9.50 0.89
N GLY A 68 0.75 8.68 1.92
CA GLY A 68 -0.06 8.73 3.14
C GLY A 68 -1.43 8.06 3.03
N ALA A 69 -1.85 7.59 1.85
CA ALA A 69 -3.13 6.91 1.69
C ALA A 69 -3.13 5.55 2.39
N PRO A 70 -4.23 5.18 3.07
CA PRO A 70 -4.45 3.81 3.52
C PRO A 70 -4.50 2.87 2.32
N VAL A 71 -3.80 1.75 2.41
CA VAL A 71 -3.67 0.78 1.31
C VAL A 71 -3.71 -0.64 1.82
N THR A 72 -4.28 -1.52 1.02
CA THR A 72 -4.24 -2.96 1.18
C THR A 72 -3.61 -3.57 -0.06
N VAL A 73 -2.60 -4.41 0.13
CA VAL A 73 -1.88 -5.10 -0.93
C VAL A 73 -2.03 -6.60 -0.75
N ASP A 74 -2.65 -7.26 -1.71
CA ASP A 74 -2.70 -8.72 -1.76
C ASP A 74 -1.49 -9.26 -2.52
N TYR A 75 -0.93 -10.34 -2.01
CA TYR A 75 0.24 -11.01 -2.58
C TYR A 75 0.24 -12.51 -2.27
N THR A 76 1.14 -13.26 -2.88
CA THR A 76 1.35 -14.68 -2.59
C THR A 76 2.80 -14.95 -2.26
N GLY A 77 3.05 -16.07 -1.59
CA GLY A 77 4.40 -16.50 -1.26
C GLY A 77 4.99 -15.79 -0.03
N LYS A 78 6.30 -15.53 -0.08
CA LYS A 78 7.04 -14.95 1.04
C LYS A 78 7.14 -13.43 0.89
N LEU A 79 6.82 -12.71 1.96
CA LEU A 79 6.97 -11.25 2.02
C LEU A 79 8.45 -10.84 2.03
N LYS A 80 8.84 -10.00 1.10
CA LYS A 80 10.16 -9.35 0.98
C LYS A 80 10.05 -8.18 0.02
N ASP A 81 11.02 -7.28 0.01
CA ASP A 81 11.08 -6.23 -1.00
C ASP A 81 11.12 -6.81 -2.42
N GLY A 82 10.31 -6.23 -3.29
CA GLY A 82 10.11 -6.70 -4.66
C GLY A 82 9.07 -7.83 -4.81
N THR A 83 8.38 -8.23 -3.72
CA THR A 83 7.25 -9.17 -3.83
C THR A 83 6.20 -8.59 -4.78
N ALA A 84 5.75 -9.41 -5.75
CA ALA A 84 4.72 -8.99 -6.68
C ALA A 84 3.36 -8.87 -5.97
N ALA A 85 2.74 -7.70 -6.08
CA ALA A 85 1.35 -7.53 -5.68
C ALA A 85 0.44 -8.22 -6.69
N THR A 86 -0.62 -8.87 -6.23
CA THR A 86 -1.69 -9.42 -7.06
C THR A 86 -2.86 -8.46 -7.17
N LYS A 87 -3.14 -7.71 -6.11
CA LYS A 87 -4.16 -6.67 -6.08
C LYS A 87 -3.74 -5.53 -5.16
N ILE A 88 -4.17 -4.32 -5.49
CA ILE A 88 -3.98 -3.13 -4.66
C ILE A 88 -5.32 -2.42 -4.53
N ALA A 89 -5.70 -2.09 -3.31
CA ALA A 89 -6.87 -1.28 -2.99
C ALA A 89 -6.47 -0.11 -2.09
N THR A 90 -6.98 1.08 -2.37
CA THR A 90 -6.79 2.29 -1.55
C THR A 90 -8.14 2.83 -1.10
N ASP A 91 -8.14 3.59 0.00
CA ASP A 91 -9.36 4.24 0.47
C ASP A 91 -9.76 5.38 -0.49
N PRO A 92 -10.95 5.32 -1.10
CA PRO A 92 -11.42 6.38 -2.00
C PRO A 92 -11.59 7.71 -1.26
N THR A 93 -11.97 7.70 0.02
CA THR A 93 -12.20 8.90 0.82
C THR A 93 -10.93 9.74 0.96
N TYR A 94 -9.77 9.08 1.06
CA TYR A 94 -8.49 9.79 1.10
C TYR A 94 -8.22 10.55 -0.20
N ALA A 95 -8.44 9.91 -1.35
CA ALA A 95 -8.24 10.53 -2.66
C ALA A 95 -9.23 11.67 -2.90
N GLU A 96 -10.47 11.51 -2.47
CA GLU A 96 -11.52 12.53 -2.58
C GLU A 96 -11.25 13.74 -1.66
N ALA A 97 -10.67 13.53 -0.48
CA ALA A 97 -10.36 14.61 0.46
C ALA A 97 -9.22 15.51 -0.04
N VAL A 98 -8.23 14.95 -0.73
CA VAL A 98 -7.06 15.70 -1.23
C VAL A 98 -7.49 16.70 -2.29
N GLY A 99 -7.20 17.98 -2.07
CA GLY A 99 -7.56 19.04 -3.00
C GLY A 99 -7.81 20.39 -2.33
N LYS A 100 -8.32 21.33 -3.11
CA LYS A 100 -8.68 22.67 -2.64
C LYS A 100 -10.18 22.75 -2.39
N TRP A 101 -10.52 23.06 -1.16
CA TRP A 101 -11.90 23.24 -0.68
C TRP A 101 -12.11 24.71 -0.38
N THR A 102 -12.77 25.43 -1.27
CA THR A 102 -12.92 26.88 -1.19
C THR A 102 -14.37 27.33 -1.31
N MET A 103 -14.66 28.48 -0.70
CA MET A 103 -15.92 29.20 -0.81
C MET A 103 -15.63 30.69 -1.11
N PRO A 104 -16.59 31.45 -1.64
CA PRO A 104 -16.44 32.89 -1.78
C PRO A 104 -16.10 33.54 -0.41
N ASP A 105 -15.16 34.50 -0.42
CA ASP A 105 -14.83 35.24 0.79
C ASP A 105 -16.03 36.13 1.17
N PRO A 106 -16.62 36.03 2.37
CA PRO A 106 -17.76 36.82 2.79
C PRO A 106 -17.46 38.32 2.94
N ILE A 107 -16.17 38.69 3.04
CA ILE A 107 -15.73 40.09 3.20
C ILE A 107 -15.30 40.67 1.86
N ALA A 108 -14.64 39.88 1.02
CA ALA A 108 -14.19 40.26 -0.33
C ALA A 108 -14.72 39.22 -1.36
N PRO A 109 -15.97 39.36 -1.82
CA PRO A 109 -16.66 38.33 -2.64
C PRO A 109 -16.00 37.98 -3.96
N GLU A 110 -15.10 38.82 -4.48
CA GLU A 110 -14.24 38.51 -5.64
C GLU A 110 -13.09 37.55 -5.29
N GLY A 111 -12.82 37.34 -4.02
CA GLY A 111 -11.82 36.40 -3.52
C GLY A 111 -12.44 35.09 -3.04
N VAL A 112 -11.57 34.14 -2.69
CA VAL A 112 -11.97 32.85 -2.12
C VAL A 112 -11.23 32.62 -0.81
N MET A 113 -11.87 31.92 0.12
CA MET A 113 -11.26 31.42 1.35
C MET A 113 -11.51 29.92 1.46
N GLY A 114 -10.66 29.20 2.21
CA GLY A 114 -10.83 27.77 2.41
C GLY A 114 -9.59 27.06 2.88
N VAL A 115 -9.50 25.77 2.55
CA VAL A 115 -8.39 24.89 2.92
C VAL A 115 -7.90 24.11 1.72
N GLU A 116 -6.60 23.93 1.62
CA GLU A 116 -5.98 22.96 0.72
C GLU A 116 -5.54 21.74 1.55
N ILE A 117 -6.10 20.60 1.23
CA ILE A 117 -5.77 19.31 1.82
C ILE A 117 -4.75 18.65 0.90
N MET A 118 -3.57 18.35 1.43
CA MET A 118 -2.44 17.79 0.70
C MET A 118 -2.17 16.36 1.16
N VAL A 119 -1.43 15.61 0.35
CA VAL A 119 -0.95 14.26 0.72
C VAL A 119 -0.10 14.30 1.99
N GLU A 120 0.11 13.12 2.60
CA GLU A 120 0.91 12.96 3.83
C GLU A 120 0.39 13.75 5.05
N GLY A 121 -0.91 14.01 5.07
CA GLY A 121 -1.55 14.68 6.21
C GLY A 121 -1.27 16.18 6.33
N ALA A 122 -0.68 16.81 5.32
CA ALA A 122 -0.44 18.25 5.33
C ALA A 122 -1.70 19.03 4.92
N ALA A 123 -1.90 20.20 5.51
CA ALA A 123 -2.97 21.12 5.14
C ALA A 123 -2.47 22.56 5.11
N ARG A 124 -3.16 23.42 4.34
CA ARG A 124 -2.85 24.83 4.26
C ARG A 124 -4.14 25.65 4.16
N SER A 125 -4.23 26.70 4.98
CA SER A 125 -5.32 27.67 4.88
C SER A 125 -5.16 28.55 3.64
N ILE A 126 -6.28 28.91 3.02
CA ILE A 126 -6.37 29.83 1.88
C ILE A 126 -7.14 31.05 2.33
N ASN A 127 -6.47 32.21 2.38
CA ASN A 127 -7.06 33.52 2.74
C ASN A 127 -7.82 33.54 4.08
N MET A 128 -7.39 32.71 5.05
CA MET A 128 -7.94 32.68 6.42
C MET A 128 -6.89 33.15 7.40
N ALA A 129 -6.93 34.44 7.77
CA ALA A 129 -5.90 35.06 8.64
C ALA A 129 -5.91 34.55 10.09
N THR A 130 -7.07 34.09 10.58
CA THR A 130 -7.26 33.70 11.99
C THR A 130 -7.36 32.18 12.19
N LEU A 131 -7.58 31.42 11.14
CA LEU A 131 -7.69 29.96 11.17
C LEU A 131 -6.56 29.37 10.34
N VAL A 132 -5.50 28.90 11.00
CA VAL A 132 -4.35 28.29 10.33
C VAL A 132 -4.43 26.79 10.49
N TYR A 133 -4.73 26.10 9.39
CA TYR A 133 -4.63 24.64 9.31
C TYR A 133 -3.25 24.26 8.80
N THR A 134 -2.61 23.29 9.42
CA THR A 134 -1.28 22.79 9.04
C THR A 134 -1.25 21.30 8.80
N SER A 135 -2.25 20.57 9.31
CA SER A 135 -2.34 19.12 9.17
C SER A 135 -3.80 18.66 9.13
N TRP A 136 -3.99 17.46 8.63
CA TRP A 136 -5.27 16.75 8.62
C TRP A 136 -5.04 15.25 8.75
N GLU A 137 -6.05 14.54 9.17
CA GLU A 137 -6.06 13.07 9.22
C GLU A 137 -7.44 12.55 8.87
N LEU A 138 -7.48 11.34 8.28
CA LEU A 138 -8.71 10.61 8.04
C LEU A 138 -9.02 9.81 9.30
N GLN A 139 -10.16 10.10 9.93
CA GLN A 139 -10.64 9.30 11.05
C GLN A 139 -11.66 8.29 10.53
N GLY A 140 -11.39 7.00 10.76
CA GLY A 140 -12.35 5.93 10.48
C GLY A 140 -13.51 5.94 11.50
N GLU A 141 -14.67 5.42 11.05
CA GLU A 141 -15.77 5.09 11.94
C GLU A 141 -15.48 3.82 12.75
#